data_70eac1cb8ff21c0d8ad213840b18085b
#
_entry.id   70eac1cb8ff21c0d8ad213840b18085b
#
_cell.length_a   1.000
_cell.length_b   1.000
_cell.length_c   1.000
_cell.angle_alpha   90.00
_cell.angle_beta   90.00
_cell.angle_gamma   90.00
#
_symmetry.space_group_name_H-M   'P 1'
#
loop_
_entity.id
_entity.type
_entity.pdbx_description
1 polymer ?
#
loop_
_entity_poly.entity_id
_entity_poly.type
_entity_poly.pdbx_seq_one_letter_code
_entity_poly.pdbx_strand_id
1 'polypeptide(L)'
;MKASASHETVMHEQEFLDAQAKVERLYKRMGNETVRKVYAYYKQATQGDVSGRRPSAIRFRDRIKFDAWSSISGMSKEDAMAAYIDLVNNLTLEDEEVSCETREARATSE
;
A
#
# COMPACT_ATOMS: atom_id res chain seq x y z
N MET A 1 13.51 -19.62 -18.71
CA MET A 1 12.27 -18.96 -18.28
C MET A 1 12.09 -18.93 -16.77
N LYS A 2 12.25 -20.06 -16.10
CA LYS A 2 12.10 -20.09 -14.64
C LYS A 2 13.12 -19.21 -13.92
N ALA A 3 14.33 -19.14 -14.41
CA ALA A 3 15.38 -18.31 -13.82
C ALA A 3 15.03 -16.82 -13.89
N SER A 4 14.49 -16.38 -15.03
CA SER A 4 14.03 -15.00 -15.21
C SER A 4 12.91 -14.65 -14.25
N ALA A 5 11.91 -15.54 -14.18
CA ALA A 5 10.77 -15.33 -13.29
C ALA A 5 11.21 -15.29 -11.83
N SER A 6 12.13 -16.14 -11.43
CA SER A 6 12.68 -16.17 -10.08
C SER A 6 13.41 -14.86 -9.74
N HIS A 7 14.18 -14.37 -10.70
CA HIS A 7 14.94 -13.12 -10.53
C HIS A 7 13.98 -11.94 -10.35
N GLU A 8 12.95 -11.88 -11.19
CA GLU A 8 11.93 -10.81 -11.08
C GLU A 8 11.20 -10.87 -9.75
N THR A 9 10.86 -12.07 -9.28
CA THR A 9 10.19 -12.28 -8.01
C THR A 9 11.07 -11.77 -6.86
N VAL A 10 12.35 -12.07 -6.88
CA VAL A 10 13.30 -11.62 -5.85
C VAL A 10 13.40 -10.10 -5.83
N MET A 11 13.46 -9.46 -6.98
CA MET A 11 13.50 -8.00 -7.08
C MET A 11 12.23 -7.36 -6.55
N HIS A 12 11.06 -7.94 -6.87
CA HIS A 12 9.79 -7.47 -6.37
C HIS A 12 9.68 -7.62 -4.85
N GLU A 13 10.23 -8.70 -4.30
CA GLU A 13 10.23 -8.91 -2.86
C GLU A 13 11.02 -7.82 -2.14
N GLN A 14 12.18 -7.44 -2.67
CA GLN A 14 12.98 -6.39 -2.08
C GLN A 14 12.27 -5.04 -2.17
N GLU A 15 11.69 -4.73 -3.32
CA GLU A 15 10.90 -3.51 -3.49
C GLU A 15 9.71 -3.48 -2.55
N PHE A 16 9.09 -4.64 -2.35
CA PHE A 16 7.96 -4.77 -1.44
C PHE A 16 8.37 -4.48 0.01
N LEU A 17 9.50 -5.01 0.44
CA LEU A 17 10.02 -4.75 1.78
C LEU A 17 10.38 -3.27 1.96
N ASP A 18 10.98 -2.67 0.95
CA ASP A 18 11.31 -1.25 0.96
C ASP A 18 10.05 -0.39 1.05
N ALA A 19 9.01 -0.80 0.32
CA ALA A 19 7.72 -0.11 0.35
C ALA A 19 7.08 -0.19 1.74
N GLN A 20 7.18 -1.34 2.40
CA GLN A 20 6.65 -1.50 3.76
C GLN A 20 7.34 -0.54 4.74
N ALA A 21 8.64 -0.36 4.61
CA ALA A 21 9.38 0.58 5.44
C ALA A 21 8.91 2.02 5.20
N LYS A 22 8.63 2.36 3.94
CA LYS A 22 8.10 3.69 3.59
C LYS A 22 6.72 3.91 4.19
N VAL A 23 5.88 2.88 4.18
CA VAL A 23 4.53 2.95 4.75
C VAL A 23 4.59 3.30 6.23
N GLU A 24 5.51 2.69 6.98
CA GLU A 24 5.66 2.98 8.39
C GLU A 24 5.96 4.46 8.64
N ARG A 25 6.77 5.08 7.78
CA ARG A 25 7.11 6.50 7.91
C ARG A 25 5.97 7.41 7.48
N LEU A 26 5.19 7.00 6.50
CA LEU A 26 4.14 7.82 5.91
C LEU A 26 2.75 7.58 6.51
N TYR A 27 2.62 6.57 7.34
CA TYR A 27 1.32 6.10 7.86
C TYR A 27 0.47 7.23 8.45
N LYS A 28 1.06 8.07 9.28
CA LYS A 28 0.33 9.17 9.94
C LYS A 28 -0.15 10.24 8.98
N ARG A 29 0.45 10.32 7.80
CA ARG A 29 0.09 11.32 6.78
C ARG A 29 -0.93 10.79 5.79
N MET A 30 -1.20 9.48 5.82
CA MET A 30 -2.13 8.86 4.90
C MET A 30 -3.58 9.12 5.30
N GLY A 31 -4.43 9.42 4.32
CA GLY A 31 -5.86 9.47 4.52
C GLY A 31 -6.43 8.07 4.75
N ASN A 32 -7.64 7.99 5.26
CA ASN A 32 -8.29 6.72 5.57
C ASN A 32 -8.42 5.82 4.34
N GLU A 33 -8.77 6.40 3.20
CA GLU A 33 -8.92 5.63 1.96
C GLU A 33 -7.59 5.01 1.53
N THR A 34 -6.50 5.76 1.63
CA THR A 34 -5.17 5.27 1.28
C THR A 34 -4.75 4.14 2.22
N VAL A 35 -5.01 4.29 3.51
CA VAL A 35 -4.70 3.26 4.51
C VAL A 35 -5.43 1.95 4.18
N ARG A 36 -6.68 2.04 3.76
CA ARG A 36 -7.47 0.87 3.37
C ARG A 36 -6.87 0.16 2.16
N LYS A 37 -6.45 0.93 1.15
CA LYS A 37 -5.83 0.37 -0.05
C LYS A 37 -4.49 -0.29 0.27
N VAL A 38 -3.67 0.37 1.06
CA VAL A 38 -2.38 -0.16 1.50
C VAL A 38 -2.59 -1.49 2.22
N TYR A 39 -3.53 -1.52 3.14
CA TYR A 39 -3.85 -2.73 3.88
C TYR A 39 -4.33 -3.85 2.95
N ALA A 40 -5.25 -3.53 2.04
CA ALA A 40 -5.84 -4.52 1.13
C ALA A 40 -4.76 -5.16 0.25
N TYR A 41 -3.93 -4.35 -0.37
CA TYR A 41 -2.87 -4.86 -1.24
C TYR A 41 -1.84 -5.67 -0.46
N TYR A 42 -1.49 -5.21 0.74
CA TYR A 42 -0.56 -5.94 1.60
C TYR A 42 -1.09 -7.34 1.94
N LYS A 43 -2.35 -7.41 2.35
CA LYS A 43 -2.98 -8.70 2.69
C LYS A 43 -3.10 -9.61 1.48
N GLN A 44 -3.51 -9.06 0.35
CA GLN A 44 -3.64 -9.84 -0.89
C GLN A 44 -2.27 -10.34 -1.35
N ALA A 45 -1.23 -9.51 -1.24
CA ALA A 45 0.12 -9.89 -1.63
C ALA A 45 0.70 -10.99 -0.74
N THR A 46 0.39 -10.96 0.55
CA THR A 46 0.98 -11.89 1.51
C THR A 46 0.15 -13.14 1.73
N GLN A 47 -1.17 -13.03 1.75
CA GLN A 47 -2.07 -14.13 2.10
C GLN A 47 -2.98 -14.60 0.97
N GLY A 48 -3.12 -13.81 -0.09
CA GLY A 48 -4.06 -14.12 -1.17
C GLY A 48 -5.47 -13.66 -0.82
N ASP A 49 -6.46 -14.34 -1.35
CA ASP A 49 -7.87 -13.95 -1.17
C ASP A 49 -8.27 -13.96 0.30
N VAL A 50 -9.15 -13.02 0.63
CA VAL A 50 -9.72 -12.93 1.97
C VAL A 50 -10.46 -14.22 2.32
N SER A 51 -10.32 -14.67 3.56
CA SER A 51 -11.01 -15.83 4.06
C SER A 51 -11.52 -15.55 5.47
N GLY A 52 -12.44 -16.38 5.92
CA GLY A 52 -13.00 -16.26 7.25
C GLY A 52 -14.25 -15.39 7.27
N ARG A 53 -14.76 -15.16 8.46
CA ARG A 53 -16.02 -14.45 8.66
C ARG A 53 -15.80 -12.95 8.71
N ARG A 54 -16.69 -12.20 8.07
CA ARG A 54 -16.69 -10.74 8.14
C ARG A 54 -16.88 -10.30 9.59
N PRO A 55 -16.04 -9.40 10.11
CA PRO A 55 -16.20 -8.89 11.49
C PRO A 55 -17.55 -8.21 11.69
N SER A 56 -18.03 -8.20 12.92
CA SER A 56 -19.31 -7.58 13.26
C SER A 56 -19.24 -6.06 13.18
N ALA A 57 -20.40 -5.41 13.13
CA ALA A 57 -20.49 -3.95 13.04
C ALA A 57 -19.86 -3.24 14.25
N ILE A 58 -19.82 -3.89 15.41
CA ILE A 58 -19.18 -3.34 16.61
C ILE A 58 -17.67 -3.19 16.39
N ARG A 59 -17.08 -4.15 15.69
CA ARG A 59 -15.65 -4.15 15.38
C ARG A 59 -15.43 -3.45 14.02
N PHE A 60 -15.88 -2.22 13.92
CA PHE A 60 -15.97 -1.56 12.63
C PHE A 60 -14.62 -1.33 11.93
N ARG A 61 -13.54 -1.13 12.68
CA ARG A 61 -12.19 -0.97 12.08
C ARG A 61 -11.75 -2.26 11.39
N ASP A 62 -11.95 -3.39 12.07
CA ASP A 62 -11.64 -4.71 11.51
C ASP A 62 -12.52 -5.00 10.31
N ARG A 63 -13.78 -4.61 10.39
CA ARG A 63 -14.76 -4.79 9.32
C ARG A 63 -14.38 -3.98 8.07
N ILE A 64 -13.95 -2.75 8.25
CA ILE A 64 -13.48 -1.89 7.16
C ILE A 64 -12.26 -2.51 6.47
N LYS A 65 -11.32 -3.01 7.24
CA LYS A 65 -10.14 -3.68 6.72
C LYS A 65 -10.50 -4.95 5.94
N PHE A 66 -11.40 -5.74 6.51
CA PHE A 66 -11.90 -6.96 5.86
C PHE A 66 -12.57 -6.62 4.53
N ASP A 67 -13.43 -5.61 4.52
CA ASP A 67 -14.15 -5.20 3.33
C ASP A 67 -13.19 -4.68 2.25
N ALA A 68 -12.17 -3.93 2.64
CA ALA A 68 -11.17 -3.43 1.70
C ALA A 68 -10.40 -4.58 1.04
N TRP A 69 -9.98 -5.56 1.84
CA TRP A 69 -9.29 -6.74 1.33
C TRP A 69 -10.22 -7.57 0.45
N SER A 70 -11.46 -7.75 0.89
CA SER A 70 -12.48 -8.49 0.14
C SER A 70 -12.75 -7.89 -1.24
N SER A 71 -12.69 -6.56 -1.36
CA SER A 71 -12.96 -5.87 -2.60
C SER A 71 -11.97 -6.19 -3.72
N ILE A 72 -10.80 -6.70 -3.40
CA ILE A 72 -9.79 -7.07 -4.40
C ILE A 72 -9.58 -8.58 -4.48
N SER A 73 -10.54 -9.37 -4.00
CA SER A 73 -10.49 -10.83 -4.14
C SER A 73 -10.34 -11.23 -5.60
N GLY A 74 -9.52 -12.23 -5.85
CA GLY A 74 -9.21 -12.66 -7.20
C GLY A 74 -7.92 -12.09 -7.77
N MET A 75 -7.42 -11.01 -7.18
CA MET A 75 -6.14 -10.44 -7.61
C MET A 75 -5.01 -11.39 -7.19
N SER A 76 -4.05 -11.62 -8.08
CA SER A 76 -2.91 -12.49 -7.77
C SER A 76 -2.02 -11.81 -6.72
N LYS A 77 -1.27 -12.60 -5.98
CA LYS A 77 -0.31 -12.08 -5.01
C LYS A 77 0.71 -11.17 -5.68
N GLU A 78 1.14 -11.54 -6.87
CA GLU A 78 2.11 -10.76 -7.64
C GLU A 78 1.54 -9.41 -8.07
N ASP A 79 0.32 -9.39 -8.56
CA ASP A 79 -0.35 -8.16 -8.95
C ASP A 79 -0.59 -7.25 -7.74
N ALA A 80 -0.97 -7.83 -6.62
CA ALA A 80 -1.18 -7.09 -5.39
C ALA A 80 0.13 -6.47 -4.88
N MET A 81 1.21 -7.23 -4.97
CA MET A 81 2.54 -6.74 -4.60
C MET A 81 2.95 -5.55 -5.46
N ALA A 82 2.76 -5.67 -6.77
CA ALA A 82 3.06 -4.59 -7.71
C ALA A 82 2.19 -3.36 -7.44
N ALA A 83 0.91 -3.56 -7.16
CA ALA A 83 -0.01 -2.48 -6.83
C ALA A 83 0.39 -1.76 -5.54
N TYR A 84 0.81 -2.52 -4.54
CA TYR A 84 1.29 -1.98 -3.27
C TYR A 84 2.52 -1.09 -3.48
N ILE A 85 3.50 -1.60 -4.20
CA ILE A 85 4.74 -0.88 -4.49
C ILE A 85 4.43 0.42 -5.25
N ASP A 86 3.60 0.33 -6.27
CA ASP A 86 3.22 1.47 -7.09
C ASP A 86 2.50 2.55 -6.26
N LEU A 87 1.56 2.13 -5.44
CA LEU A 87 0.82 3.04 -4.57
C LEU A 87 1.77 3.77 -3.61
N VAL A 88 2.68 3.05 -2.98
CA VAL A 88 3.63 3.63 -2.02
C VAL A 88 4.58 4.60 -2.73
N ASN A 89 5.06 4.25 -3.91
CA ASN A 89 5.93 5.13 -4.68
C ASN A 89 5.23 6.44 -5.05
N ASN A 90 3.97 6.36 -5.45
CA ASN A 90 3.18 7.55 -5.76
C ASN A 90 2.96 8.43 -4.53
N LEU A 91 2.72 7.84 -3.38
CA LEU A 91 2.59 8.58 -2.11
C LEU A 91 3.89 9.31 -1.76
N THR A 92 5.02 8.66 -1.98
CA THR A 92 6.32 9.26 -1.70
C THR A 92 6.54 10.48 -2.59
N LEU A 93 6.22 10.39 -3.87
CA LEU A 93 6.34 11.50 -4.81
C LEU A 93 5.43 12.66 -4.41
N GLU A 94 4.19 12.37 -4.05
CA GLU A 94 3.24 13.40 -3.61
C GLU A 94 3.72 14.11 -2.35
N ASP A 95 4.27 13.37 -1.41
CA ASP A 95 4.80 13.94 -0.17
C ASP A 95 5.98 14.87 -0.46
N GLU A 96 6.87 14.48 -1.34
CA GLU A 96 8.00 15.30 -1.76
C GLU A 96 7.55 16.58 -2.47
N GLU A 97 6.57 16.47 -3.36
CA GLU A 97 6.01 17.62 -4.09
C GLU A 97 5.37 18.62 -3.12
N VAL A 98 4.56 18.13 -2.20
CA VAL A 98 3.91 18.97 -1.20
C VAL A 98 4.95 19.67 -0.33
N SER A 99 6.00 18.98 0.07
CA SER A 99 7.08 19.56 0.86
C SER A 99 7.79 20.67 0.09
N CYS A 100 8.06 20.46 -1.19
CA CYS A 100 8.70 21.46 -2.05
C CYS A 100 7.81 22.69 -2.23
N GLU A 101 6.54 22.49 -2.49
CA GLU A 101 5.57 23.56 -2.65
C GLU A 101 5.47 24.42 -1.37
N THR A 102 5.45 23.75 -0.22
CA THR A 102 5.40 24.43 1.05
C THR A 102 6.63 25.31 1.28
N ARG A 103 7.79 24.80 0.91
CA ARG A 103 9.05 25.56 1.03
C ARG A 103 9.05 26.78 0.12
N GLU A 104 8.61 26.60 -1.10
CA GLU A 104 8.52 27.69 -2.07
C GLU A 104 7.53 28.77 -1.60
N ALA A 105 6.39 28.33 -1.07
CA ALA A 105 5.39 29.26 -0.53
C ALA A 105 5.94 30.08 0.61
N ARG A 106 6.73 29.47 1.49
CA ARG A 106 7.37 30.18 2.60
C ARG A 106 8.40 31.17 2.10
N ALA A 107 9.19 30.76 1.12
CA ALA A 107 10.20 31.63 0.53
C ALA A 107 9.58 32.85 -0.12
N THR A 108 8.45 32.68 -0.82
CA THR A 108 7.78 33.78 -1.51
C THR A 108 7.02 34.70 -0.56
N SER A 109 6.65 34.23 0.63
CA SER A 109 5.94 35.07 1.59
C SER A 109 6.86 36.00 2.36
N GLU A 110 8.15 35.76 2.32
CA GLU A 110 9.15 36.62 2.93
C GLU A 110 9.57 37.74 2.00
#